data_6eda9b5139067562be85cda878e934dc
#
_entry.id   6eda9b5139067562be85cda878e934dc
#
_cell.length_a   1.000
_cell.length_b   1.000
_cell.length_c   1.000
_cell.angle_alpha   90.00
_cell.angle_beta   90.00
_cell.angle_gamma   90.00
#
_symmetry.space_group_name_H-M   'P 1'
#
loop_
_entity.id
_entity.type
_entity.pdbx_description
1 polymer ?
#
loop_
_entity_poly.entity_id
_entity_poly.type
_entity_poly.pdbx_seq_one_letter_code
_entity_poly.pdbx_strand_id
1 'polypeptide(L)'
;MTNDPFGFVGLTYDDVLLLPGETDVIPSDVDTTSRLTREISLRVPLASAAMDTVTEARMAIAMARLGGIGILHRNLSIEDQAHQVDLVKRTQTGRIPNPVTIGPEATLEDFDATCGNYRVSGLPVVDERGKLLGICTNRDLRFIPVAEWASTKVSDVMTREVYTAPTDVSRDEATALLRKHKRERLPLVDENGTLTGLITVKDFVKSEQFPNASKDAEGRLLIGAGVGFFGDSYERAGALRDAGVDVLVV
;
A
#
# COMPACT_ATOMS: atom_id res chain seq x y z
N MET A 1 53.16 11.82 11.78
CA MET A 1 51.87 11.15 11.56
C MET A 1 52.18 9.68 11.50
N THR A 2 51.88 8.93 12.55
CA THR A 2 52.10 7.48 12.61
C THR A 2 51.14 6.82 11.66
N ASN A 3 51.64 6.14 10.65
CA ASN A 3 50.88 5.38 9.67
C ASN A 3 50.47 4.03 10.30
N ASP A 4 49.80 4.09 11.43
CA ASP A 4 49.28 2.91 12.13
C ASP A 4 47.94 2.51 11.47
N PRO A 5 47.86 1.38 10.74
CA PRO A 5 46.65 0.95 10.11
C PRO A 5 45.53 0.59 11.11
N PHE A 6 45.88 0.45 12.39
CA PHE A 6 44.93 0.20 13.49
C PHE A 6 44.68 1.45 14.35
N GLY A 7 45.27 2.60 14.00
CA GLY A 7 45.10 3.86 14.73
C GLY A 7 43.78 4.60 14.47
N PHE A 8 42.89 4.04 13.64
CA PHE A 8 41.58 4.62 13.39
C PHE A 8 40.59 4.15 14.44
N VAL A 9 40.13 5.06 15.28
CA VAL A 9 39.10 4.76 16.29
C VAL A 9 37.74 4.90 15.64
N GLY A 10 37.04 3.78 15.52
CA GLY A 10 35.61 3.75 15.16
C GLY A 10 34.77 3.77 16.43
N LEU A 11 33.89 4.76 16.56
CA LEU A 11 32.96 4.84 17.69
C LEU A 11 31.64 4.18 17.36
N THR A 12 31.03 3.53 18.37
CA THR A 12 29.67 3.03 18.33
C THR A 12 28.75 3.92 19.17
N TYR A 13 27.43 3.66 19.12
CA TYR A 13 26.50 4.41 19.97
C TYR A 13 26.75 4.21 21.47
N ASP A 14 27.34 3.08 21.87
CA ASP A 14 27.69 2.80 23.27
C ASP A 14 28.91 3.61 23.74
N ASP A 15 29.71 4.14 22.81
CA ASP A 15 30.91 4.93 23.12
C ASP A 15 30.64 6.43 23.23
N VAL A 16 29.44 6.90 22.89
CA VAL A 16 29.12 8.32 22.82
C VAL A 16 27.83 8.68 23.54
N LEU A 17 27.75 9.91 24.02
CA LEU A 17 26.55 10.50 24.60
C LEU A 17 26.21 11.80 23.89
N LEU A 18 24.92 12.08 23.72
CA LEU A 18 24.47 13.39 23.29
C LEU A 18 24.53 14.37 24.46
N LEU A 19 25.26 15.46 24.28
CA LEU A 19 25.28 16.55 25.26
C LEU A 19 24.04 17.43 25.09
N PRO A 20 23.35 17.77 26.16
CA PRO A 20 22.26 18.74 26.11
C PRO A 20 22.78 20.10 25.61
N GLY A 21 22.00 20.75 24.77
CA GLY A 21 22.26 22.11 24.31
C GLY A 21 21.11 23.04 24.69
N GLU A 22 21.38 24.34 24.68
CA GLU A 22 20.33 25.35 24.81
C GLU A 22 19.45 25.35 23.55
N THR A 23 18.13 25.44 23.71
CA THR A 23 17.16 25.54 22.61
C THR A 23 15.96 26.36 23.04
N ASP A 24 15.39 27.08 22.08
CA ASP A 24 14.10 27.80 22.20
C ASP A 24 12.96 27.03 21.48
N VAL A 25 13.25 25.85 20.93
CA VAL A 25 12.27 25.01 20.22
C VAL A 25 11.60 24.07 21.23
N ILE A 26 10.27 24.15 21.34
CA ILE A 26 9.50 23.20 22.15
C ILE A 26 9.26 21.90 21.34
N PRO A 27 9.05 20.74 22.01
CA PRO A 27 8.92 19.44 21.33
C PRO A 27 7.85 19.37 20.24
N SER A 28 6.74 20.13 20.38
CA SER A 28 5.68 20.18 19.36
C SER A 28 6.10 20.87 18.06
N ASP A 29 7.10 21.72 18.10
CA ASP A 29 7.54 22.56 16.98
C ASP A 29 8.78 22.01 16.28
N VAL A 30 9.26 20.84 16.75
CA VAL A 30 10.43 20.19 16.17
C VAL A 30 10.09 19.68 14.76
N ASP A 31 10.83 20.13 13.76
CA ASP A 31 10.83 19.55 12.42
C ASP A 31 11.88 18.44 12.32
N THR A 32 11.41 17.20 12.22
CA THR A 32 12.27 16.01 12.04
C THR A 32 12.42 15.60 10.58
N THR A 33 11.92 16.40 9.64
CA THR A 33 12.00 16.11 8.19
C THR A 33 13.44 15.89 7.75
N SER A 34 13.68 14.80 7.06
CA SER A 34 15.00 14.44 6.54
C SER A 34 14.93 13.99 5.09
N ARG A 35 15.95 14.29 4.33
CA ARG A 35 16.07 13.90 2.93
C ARG A 35 16.70 12.51 2.80
N LEU A 36 15.93 11.55 2.27
CA LEU A 36 16.42 10.20 2.00
C LEU A 36 17.16 10.13 0.66
N THR A 37 16.59 10.73 -0.38
CA THR A 37 17.20 10.86 -1.71
C THR A 37 17.12 12.30 -2.18
N ARG A 38 17.50 12.58 -3.43
CA ARG A 38 17.37 13.93 -4.02
C ARG A 38 15.90 14.36 -4.11
N GLU A 39 14.99 13.42 -4.28
CA GLU A 39 13.56 13.66 -4.56
C GLU A 39 12.65 13.19 -3.42
N ILE A 40 13.14 12.33 -2.51
CA ILE A 40 12.33 11.76 -1.43
C ILE A 40 12.76 12.35 -0.08
N SER A 41 11.80 12.93 0.62
CA SER A 41 11.92 13.36 2.01
C SER A 41 11.00 12.56 2.91
N LEU A 42 11.47 12.25 4.11
CA LEU A 42 10.73 11.56 5.16
C LEU A 42 10.36 12.57 6.26
N ARG A 43 9.19 12.43 6.84
CA ARG A 43 8.75 13.24 8.00
C ARG A 43 9.51 12.85 9.28
N VAL A 44 9.86 11.57 9.38
CA VAL A 44 10.64 10.99 10.48
C VAL A 44 11.85 10.28 9.87
N PRO A 45 13.09 10.58 10.29
CA PRO A 45 14.32 10.07 9.65
C PRO A 45 14.63 8.64 10.09
N LEU A 46 13.67 7.74 9.94
CA LEU A 46 13.78 6.33 10.29
C LEU A 46 13.50 5.45 9.09
N ALA A 47 14.39 4.48 8.84
CA ALA A 47 14.20 3.43 7.87
C ALA A 47 14.31 2.06 8.58
N SER A 48 13.41 1.13 8.31
CA SER A 48 13.58 -0.24 8.81
C SER A 48 14.50 -1.03 7.90
N ALA A 49 15.36 -1.86 8.51
CA ALA A 49 16.41 -2.59 7.82
C ALA A 49 15.86 -3.64 6.85
N ALA A 50 16.57 -3.84 5.74
CA ALA A 50 16.28 -4.86 4.73
C ALA A 50 16.72 -6.27 5.20
N MET A 51 16.13 -6.72 6.30
CA MET A 51 16.44 -8.01 6.95
C MET A 51 15.21 -8.90 6.98
N ASP A 52 15.43 -10.21 6.82
CA ASP A 52 14.40 -11.24 7.00
C ASP A 52 13.75 -11.07 8.37
N THR A 53 12.46 -11.36 8.46
CA THR A 53 11.67 -11.29 9.69
C THR A 53 11.59 -9.90 10.34
N VAL A 54 12.26 -8.90 9.80
CA VAL A 54 12.21 -7.50 10.24
C VAL A 54 11.32 -6.67 9.32
N THR A 55 11.66 -6.57 8.03
CA THR A 55 10.92 -5.70 7.10
C THR A 55 10.28 -6.48 5.96
N GLU A 56 9.03 -6.79 6.16
CA GLU A 56 8.06 -7.21 5.15
C GLU A 56 6.96 -6.16 5.01
N ALA A 57 5.96 -6.40 4.16
CA ALA A 57 4.89 -5.44 3.87
C ALA A 57 4.25 -4.84 5.14
N ARG A 58 4.03 -5.65 6.18
CA ARG A 58 3.43 -5.19 7.44
C ARG A 58 4.28 -4.13 8.14
N MET A 59 5.58 -4.37 8.26
CA MET A 59 6.51 -3.41 8.86
C MET A 59 6.67 -2.17 7.97
N ALA A 60 6.81 -2.37 6.65
CA ALA A 60 6.93 -1.26 5.71
C ALA A 60 5.72 -0.31 5.76
N ILE A 61 4.50 -0.86 5.86
CA ILE A 61 3.27 -0.09 6.05
C ILE A 61 3.32 0.70 7.35
N ALA A 62 3.73 0.08 8.46
CA ALA A 62 3.80 0.76 9.76
C ALA A 62 4.82 1.91 9.73
N MET A 63 6.01 1.66 9.19
CA MET A 63 7.07 2.67 9.04
C MET A 63 6.60 3.87 8.20
N ALA A 64 6.05 3.61 7.02
CA ALA A 64 5.58 4.67 6.14
C ALA A 64 4.42 5.48 6.75
N ARG A 65 3.49 4.84 7.47
CA ARG A 65 2.40 5.52 8.19
C ARG A 65 2.90 6.47 9.25
N LEU A 66 3.98 6.10 9.93
CA LEU A 66 4.58 6.92 10.99
C LEU A 66 5.56 7.98 10.45
N GLY A 67 5.72 8.09 9.13
CA GLY A 67 6.53 9.13 8.51
C GLY A 67 7.95 8.69 8.12
N GLY A 68 8.31 7.44 8.38
CA GLY A 68 9.56 6.79 7.95
C GLY A 68 9.40 6.04 6.63
N ILE A 69 10.25 5.03 6.41
CA ILE A 69 10.19 4.13 5.25
C ILE A 69 10.61 2.71 5.65
N GLY A 70 9.97 1.70 5.05
CA GLY A 70 10.41 0.31 5.15
C GLY A 70 11.23 -0.09 3.93
N ILE A 71 12.32 -0.84 4.14
CA ILE A 71 13.12 -1.41 3.07
C ILE A 71 12.93 -2.92 3.09
N LEU A 72 12.23 -3.47 2.09
CA LEU A 72 11.99 -4.92 1.98
C LEU A 72 13.30 -5.68 1.78
N HIS A 73 13.44 -6.79 2.48
CA HIS A 73 14.59 -7.69 2.28
C HIS A 73 14.49 -8.45 0.94
N ARG A 74 15.65 -8.90 0.43
CA ARG A 74 15.73 -9.63 -0.85
C ARG A 74 15.67 -11.16 -0.72
N ASN A 75 15.57 -11.69 0.50
CA ASN A 75 15.47 -13.15 0.72
C ASN A 75 14.04 -13.66 0.43
N LEU A 76 13.57 -13.37 -0.77
CA LEU A 76 12.27 -13.73 -1.34
C LEU A 76 12.45 -14.03 -2.82
N SER A 77 11.53 -14.76 -3.43
CA SER A 77 11.43 -14.80 -4.89
C SER A 77 11.20 -13.38 -5.44
N ILE A 78 11.46 -13.18 -6.74
CA ILE A 78 11.21 -11.89 -7.40
C ILE A 78 9.71 -11.54 -7.30
N GLU A 79 8.87 -12.53 -7.56
CA GLU A 79 7.41 -12.41 -7.55
C GLU A 79 6.89 -12.08 -6.14
N ASP A 80 7.38 -12.76 -5.11
CA ASP A 80 6.95 -12.51 -3.74
C ASP A 80 7.37 -11.13 -3.26
N GLN A 81 8.59 -10.70 -3.58
CA GLN A 81 9.06 -9.36 -3.20
C GLN A 81 8.27 -8.27 -3.93
N ALA A 82 7.99 -8.43 -5.22
CA ALA A 82 7.15 -7.52 -6.00
C ALA A 82 5.70 -7.49 -5.47
N HIS A 83 5.16 -8.67 -5.08
CA HIS A 83 3.85 -8.74 -4.43
C HIS A 83 3.81 -7.99 -3.10
N GLN A 84 4.87 -8.05 -2.29
CA GLN A 84 4.97 -7.26 -1.05
C GLN A 84 4.95 -5.76 -1.32
N VAL A 85 5.63 -5.28 -2.38
CA VAL A 85 5.56 -3.88 -2.82
C VAL A 85 4.12 -3.50 -3.17
N ASP A 86 3.44 -4.31 -3.99
CA ASP A 86 2.04 -4.08 -4.39
C ASP A 86 1.10 -3.99 -3.18
N LEU A 87 1.26 -4.87 -2.18
CA LEU A 87 0.49 -4.83 -0.93
C LEU A 87 0.67 -3.48 -0.20
N VAL A 88 1.90 -2.96 -0.11
CA VAL A 88 2.17 -1.66 0.53
C VAL A 88 1.53 -0.53 -0.27
N LYS A 89 1.73 -0.52 -1.58
CA LYS A 89 1.19 0.50 -2.49
C LYS A 89 -0.35 0.56 -2.47
N ARG A 90 -1.02 -0.57 -2.33
CA ARG A 90 -2.50 -0.62 -2.24
C ARG A 90 -3.06 -0.25 -0.87
N THR A 91 -2.22 -0.20 0.18
CA THR A 91 -2.72 -0.13 1.57
C THR A 91 -3.29 1.23 1.97
N GLN A 92 -2.94 2.33 1.34
CA GLN A 92 -3.32 3.68 1.82
C GLN A 92 -3.51 4.71 0.71
N THR A 93 -4.16 4.32 -0.34
CA THR A 93 -4.68 5.27 -1.31
C THR A 93 -6.08 5.66 -0.88
N GLY A 94 -6.36 6.96 -0.65
CA GLY A 94 -7.75 7.44 -0.52
C GLY A 94 -8.57 7.14 -1.79
N ARG A 95 -7.86 6.76 -2.84
CA ARG A 95 -8.36 6.26 -4.12
C ARG A 95 -7.43 5.13 -4.56
N ILE A 96 -7.96 3.95 -4.79
CA ILE A 96 -7.24 2.78 -5.31
C ILE A 96 -7.32 2.84 -6.84
N PRO A 97 -6.26 3.26 -7.56
CA PRO A 97 -6.22 3.11 -9.01
C PRO A 97 -6.08 1.62 -9.33
N ASN A 98 -6.73 1.15 -10.37
CA ASN A 98 -6.69 -0.27 -10.77
C ASN A 98 -7.00 -1.24 -9.61
N PRO A 99 -8.21 -1.16 -9.01
CA PRO A 99 -8.58 -2.05 -7.92
C PRO A 99 -8.59 -3.50 -8.39
N VAL A 100 -8.31 -4.42 -7.45
CA VAL A 100 -8.50 -5.85 -7.71
C VAL A 100 -9.96 -6.09 -8.05
N THR A 101 -10.20 -6.79 -9.14
CA THR A 101 -11.54 -7.10 -9.66
C THR A 101 -11.74 -8.60 -9.77
N ILE A 102 -12.98 -9.00 -9.99
CA ILE A 102 -13.34 -10.38 -10.27
C ILE A 102 -14.35 -10.43 -11.42
N GLY A 103 -14.31 -11.51 -12.20
CA GLY A 103 -15.28 -11.73 -13.26
C GLY A 103 -16.62 -12.26 -12.72
N PRO A 104 -17.74 -12.06 -13.47
CA PRO A 104 -19.08 -12.52 -13.05
C PRO A 104 -19.20 -14.04 -12.99
N GLU A 105 -18.41 -14.76 -13.80
CA GLU A 105 -18.43 -16.23 -13.88
C GLU A 105 -17.55 -16.94 -12.85
N ALA A 106 -16.72 -16.19 -12.13
CA ALA A 106 -15.90 -16.71 -11.05
C ALA A 106 -16.76 -17.28 -9.92
N THR A 107 -16.25 -18.27 -9.20
CA THR A 107 -16.95 -18.88 -8.06
C THR A 107 -16.79 -18.06 -6.78
N LEU A 108 -17.60 -18.33 -5.76
CA LEU A 108 -17.43 -17.71 -4.45
C LEU A 108 -16.15 -18.18 -3.76
N GLU A 109 -15.65 -19.38 -4.10
CA GLU A 109 -14.35 -19.87 -3.63
C GLU A 109 -13.20 -19.02 -4.21
N ASP A 110 -13.23 -18.72 -5.52
CA ASP A 110 -12.28 -17.80 -6.17
C ASP A 110 -12.34 -16.39 -5.56
N PHE A 111 -13.57 -15.93 -5.24
CA PHE A 111 -13.75 -14.63 -4.60
C PHE A 111 -13.11 -14.60 -3.21
N ASP A 112 -13.33 -15.63 -2.37
CA ASP A 112 -12.78 -15.71 -1.02
C ASP A 112 -11.25 -15.80 -1.06
N ALA A 113 -10.70 -16.65 -1.94
CA ALA A 113 -9.26 -16.76 -2.15
C ALA A 113 -8.63 -15.42 -2.58
N THR A 114 -9.27 -14.71 -3.51
CA THR A 114 -8.81 -13.39 -3.98
C THR A 114 -8.88 -12.37 -2.84
N CYS A 115 -9.98 -12.34 -2.10
CA CYS A 115 -10.13 -11.47 -0.93
C CYS A 115 -9.06 -11.74 0.14
N GLY A 116 -8.73 -13.01 0.38
CA GLY A 116 -7.69 -13.45 1.30
C GLY A 116 -6.29 -12.97 0.88
N ASN A 117 -5.93 -13.20 -0.37
CA ASN A 117 -4.62 -12.84 -0.94
C ASN A 117 -4.38 -11.32 -0.87
N TYR A 118 -5.37 -10.52 -1.24
CA TYR A 118 -5.25 -9.06 -1.25
C TYR A 118 -5.73 -8.38 0.05
N ARG A 119 -6.15 -9.17 1.06
CA ARG A 119 -6.68 -8.68 2.36
C ARG A 119 -7.76 -7.62 2.22
N VAL A 120 -8.65 -7.83 1.26
CA VAL A 120 -9.82 -6.99 1.01
C VAL A 120 -11.10 -7.72 1.41
N SER A 121 -12.18 -6.99 1.64
CA SER A 121 -13.47 -7.56 2.07
C SER A 121 -14.57 -7.41 1.02
N GLY A 122 -14.18 -7.20 -0.23
CA GLY A 122 -15.10 -7.12 -1.37
C GLY A 122 -14.41 -6.55 -2.59
N LEU A 123 -14.88 -6.99 -3.75
CA LEU A 123 -14.29 -6.74 -5.06
C LEU A 123 -15.34 -6.16 -6.01
N PRO A 124 -14.98 -5.18 -6.85
CA PRO A 124 -15.78 -4.83 -8.02
C PRO A 124 -15.84 -6.01 -8.99
N VAL A 125 -17.02 -6.25 -9.55
CA VAL A 125 -17.25 -7.27 -10.58
C VAL A 125 -17.27 -6.58 -11.92
N VAL A 126 -16.40 -7.02 -12.83
CA VAL A 126 -16.24 -6.42 -14.16
C VAL A 126 -16.37 -7.47 -15.27
N ASP A 127 -16.74 -7.04 -16.45
CA ASP A 127 -16.71 -7.89 -17.66
C ASP A 127 -15.28 -7.95 -18.25
N GLU A 128 -15.11 -8.68 -19.32
CA GLU A 128 -13.84 -8.85 -20.05
C GLU A 128 -13.26 -7.52 -20.59
N ARG A 129 -14.09 -6.49 -20.71
CA ARG A 129 -13.69 -5.14 -21.16
C ARG A 129 -13.41 -4.19 -20.01
N GLY A 130 -13.51 -4.66 -18.77
CA GLY A 130 -13.32 -3.86 -17.56
C GLY A 130 -14.53 -3.00 -17.17
N LYS A 131 -15.70 -3.20 -17.82
CA LYS A 131 -16.93 -2.48 -17.47
C LYS A 131 -17.49 -2.99 -16.16
N LEU A 132 -17.87 -2.08 -15.26
CA LEU A 132 -18.43 -2.41 -13.96
C LEU A 132 -19.83 -3.05 -14.12
N LEU A 133 -19.99 -4.26 -13.57
CA LEU A 133 -21.26 -5.01 -13.54
C LEU A 133 -21.90 -5.00 -12.15
N GLY A 134 -21.11 -4.89 -11.10
CA GLY A 134 -21.57 -4.93 -9.72
C GLY A 134 -20.45 -4.90 -8.71
N ILE A 135 -20.81 -5.17 -7.45
CA ILE A 135 -19.86 -5.39 -6.35
C ILE A 135 -20.26 -6.67 -5.61
N CYS A 136 -19.26 -7.51 -5.30
CA CYS A 136 -19.40 -8.63 -4.39
C CYS A 136 -18.60 -8.36 -3.11
N THR A 137 -19.16 -8.67 -1.95
CA THR A 137 -18.54 -8.44 -0.63
C THR A 137 -18.72 -9.66 0.26
N ASN A 138 -17.90 -9.78 1.32
CA ASN A 138 -18.05 -10.85 2.31
C ASN A 138 -19.44 -10.87 3.00
N ARG A 139 -20.22 -9.79 2.90
CA ARG A 139 -21.61 -9.75 3.40
C ARG A 139 -22.53 -10.57 2.53
N ASP A 140 -22.27 -10.59 1.22
CA ASP A 140 -23.10 -11.30 0.24
C ASP A 140 -22.95 -12.83 0.39
N LEU A 141 -21.80 -13.30 0.92
CA LEU A 141 -21.52 -14.70 1.16
C LEU A 141 -22.12 -15.25 2.46
N ARG A 142 -22.51 -14.39 3.40
CA ARG A 142 -22.89 -14.82 4.77
C ARG A 142 -24.06 -15.81 4.85
N PHE A 143 -24.93 -15.79 3.88
CA PHE A 143 -26.12 -16.64 3.86
C PHE A 143 -25.96 -17.86 2.95
N ILE A 144 -24.77 -18.08 2.38
CA ILE A 144 -24.50 -19.19 1.46
C ILE A 144 -23.60 -20.19 2.18
N PRO A 145 -24.03 -21.46 2.29
CA PRO A 145 -23.21 -22.51 2.87
C PRO A 145 -21.87 -22.66 2.14
N VAL A 146 -20.78 -22.84 2.87
CA VAL A 146 -19.43 -22.97 2.29
C VAL A 146 -19.35 -24.11 1.27
N ALA A 147 -20.12 -25.19 1.49
CA ALA A 147 -20.17 -26.31 0.55
C ALA A 147 -20.71 -25.93 -0.85
N GLU A 148 -21.42 -24.82 -0.98
CA GLU A 148 -21.98 -24.34 -2.24
C GLU A 148 -21.08 -23.33 -2.96
N TRP A 149 -20.00 -22.84 -2.32
CA TRP A 149 -19.16 -21.78 -2.86
C TRP A 149 -18.47 -22.17 -4.18
N ALA A 150 -18.04 -23.42 -4.30
CA ALA A 150 -17.40 -23.91 -5.54
C ALA A 150 -18.37 -23.97 -6.75
N SER A 151 -19.68 -23.99 -6.51
CA SER A 151 -20.70 -24.08 -7.57
C SER A 151 -21.49 -22.79 -7.79
N THR A 152 -21.41 -21.83 -6.86
CA THR A 152 -22.16 -20.57 -6.92
C THR A 152 -21.29 -19.50 -7.58
N LYS A 153 -21.82 -18.83 -8.60
CA LYS A 153 -21.13 -17.76 -9.31
C LYS A 153 -21.25 -16.43 -8.57
N VAL A 154 -20.26 -15.58 -8.71
CA VAL A 154 -20.26 -14.20 -8.20
C VAL A 154 -21.44 -13.42 -8.75
N SER A 155 -21.82 -13.64 -10.02
CA SER A 155 -22.98 -13.00 -10.68
C SER A 155 -24.32 -13.27 -10.01
N ASP A 156 -24.44 -14.40 -9.28
CA ASP A 156 -25.71 -14.81 -8.66
C ASP A 156 -25.97 -14.08 -7.35
N VAL A 157 -24.91 -13.58 -6.71
CA VAL A 157 -24.94 -12.98 -5.36
C VAL A 157 -24.54 -11.51 -5.33
N MET A 158 -23.84 -11.01 -6.34
CA MET A 158 -23.35 -9.63 -6.37
C MET A 158 -24.48 -8.60 -6.31
N THR A 159 -24.22 -7.46 -5.70
CA THR A 159 -25.06 -6.28 -5.79
C THR A 159 -24.85 -5.61 -7.16
N ARG A 160 -25.88 -5.57 -8.00
CA ARG A 160 -25.82 -4.99 -9.36
C ARG A 160 -26.03 -3.48 -9.37
N GLU A 161 -26.89 -2.96 -8.50
CA GLU A 161 -27.14 -1.52 -8.36
C GLU A 161 -26.04 -0.89 -7.50
N VAL A 162 -25.03 -0.36 -8.16
CA VAL A 162 -23.86 0.25 -7.52
C VAL A 162 -23.83 1.74 -7.79
N TYR A 163 -23.71 2.54 -6.73
CA TYR A 163 -23.43 3.95 -6.87
C TYR A 163 -21.99 4.14 -7.31
N THR A 164 -21.77 4.90 -8.37
CA THR A 164 -20.45 5.20 -8.95
C THR A 164 -20.20 6.70 -8.93
N ALA A 165 -18.96 7.08 -9.12
CA ALA A 165 -18.56 8.47 -9.34
C ALA A 165 -17.60 8.55 -10.53
N PRO A 166 -17.46 9.74 -11.15
CA PRO A 166 -16.48 9.94 -12.22
C PRO A 166 -15.04 9.84 -11.67
N THR A 167 -14.12 9.58 -12.60
CA THR A 167 -12.70 9.36 -12.29
C THR A 167 -12.04 10.53 -11.54
N ASP A 168 -12.47 11.75 -11.78
CA ASP A 168 -11.92 13.00 -11.25
C ASP A 168 -12.67 13.54 -10.01
N VAL A 169 -13.61 12.76 -9.44
CA VAL A 169 -14.38 13.16 -8.25
C VAL A 169 -13.45 13.62 -7.13
N SER A 170 -13.80 14.76 -6.52
CA SER A 170 -13.06 15.27 -5.36
C SER A 170 -13.27 14.40 -4.11
N ARG A 171 -12.34 14.49 -3.16
CA ARG A 171 -12.43 13.76 -1.88
C ARG A 171 -13.72 14.09 -1.12
N ASP A 172 -14.09 15.37 -1.07
CA ASP A 172 -15.25 15.85 -0.32
C ASP A 172 -16.56 15.36 -0.96
N GLU A 173 -16.67 15.41 -2.28
CA GLU A 173 -17.81 14.87 -3.02
C GLU A 173 -17.93 13.36 -2.85
N ALA A 174 -16.82 12.62 -2.95
CA ALA A 174 -16.81 11.17 -2.73
C ALA A 174 -17.28 10.83 -1.30
N THR A 175 -16.82 11.59 -0.29
CA THR A 175 -17.24 11.42 1.10
C THR A 175 -18.73 11.72 1.27
N ALA A 176 -19.25 12.77 0.63
CA ALA A 176 -20.66 13.12 0.65
C ALA A 176 -21.52 12.02 0.01
N LEU A 177 -21.09 11.46 -1.12
CA LEU A 177 -21.78 10.35 -1.80
C LEU A 177 -21.81 9.09 -0.92
N LEU A 178 -20.67 8.68 -0.35
CA LEU A 178 -20.60 7.52 0.54
C LEU A 178 -21.50 7.68 1.76
N ARG A 179 -21.53 8.87 2.37
CA ARG A 179 -22.41 9.21 3.51
C ARG A 179 -23.87 9.20 3.11
N LYS A 180 -24.22 9.87 2.02
CA LYS A 180 -25.62 9.97 1.50
C LYS A 180 -26.21 8.60 1.24
N HIS A 181 -25.47 7.72 0.60
CA HIS A 181 -25.92 6.38 0.21
C HIS A 181 -25.62 5.30 1.24
N LYS A 182 -24.99 5.64 2.39
CA LYS A 182 -24.57 4.71 3.45
C LYS A 182 -23.77 3.52 2.91
N ARG A 183 -22.86 3.80 1.97
CA ARG A 183 -22.01 2.79 1.34
C ARG A 183 -20.58 2.92 1.85
N GLU A 184 -19.87 1.80 1.88
CA GLU A 184 -18.45 1.76 2.32
C GLU A 184 -17.48 1.83 1.13
N ARG A 185 -18.00 1.65 -0.09
CA ARG A 185 -17.20 1.61 -1.33
C ARG A 185 -17.89 2.42 -2.42
N LEU A 186 -17.08 3.16 -3.17
CA LEU A 186 -17.50 3.98 -4.29
C LEU A 186 -16.60 3.67 -5.48
N PRO A 187 -17.03 2.83 -6.43
CA PRO A 187 -16.30 2.63 -7.68
C PRO A 187 -16.25 3.90 -8.50
N LEU A 188 -15.11 4.14 -9.11
CA LEU A 188 -14.90 5.22 -10.07
C LEU A 188 -14.95 4.64 -11.47
N VAL A 189 -15.72 5.27 -12.33
CA VAL A 189 -15.89 4.82 -13.71
C VAL A 189 -15.65 5.97 -14.68
N ASP A 190 -15.21 5.62 -15.88
CA ASP A 190 -15.15 6.55 -17.01
C ASP A 190 -16.53 6.75 -17.67
N GLU A 191 -16.59 7.55 -18.72
CA GLU A 191 -17.81 7.84 -19.49
C GLU A 191 -18.42 6.58 -20.13
N ASN A 192 -17.64 5.52 -20.33
CA ASN A 192 -18.08 4.25 -20.89
C ASN A 192 -18.56 3.25 -19.82
N GLY A 193 -18.43 3.60 -18.54
CA GLY A 193 -18.72 2.73 -17.40
C GLY A 193 -17.58 1.74 -17.07
N THR A 194 -16.38 1.97 -17.62
CA THR A 194 -15.19 1.17 -17.31
C THR A 194 -14.66 1.55 -15.93
N LEU A 195 -14.32 0.58 -15.12
CA LEU A 195 -13.78 0.79 -13.78
C LEU A 195 -12.37 1.39 -13.86
N THR A 196 -12.19 2.58 -13.27
CA THR A 196 -10.91 3.30 -13.24
C THR A 196 -10.33 3.43 -11.84
N GLY A 197 -11.11 3.12 -10.81
CA GLY A 197 -10.67 3.21 -9.42
C GLY A 197 -11.73 2.79 -8.42
N LEU A 198 -11.34 2.76 -7.17
CA LEU A 198 -12.23 2.48 -6.04
C LEU A 198 -11.86 3.40 -4.87
N ILE A 199 -12.86 4.01 -4.26
CA ILE A 199 -12.72 4.77 -3.00
C ILE A 199 -13.41 4.00 -1.88
N THR A 200 -12.78 3.89 -0.70
CA THR A 200 -13.41 3.28 0.47
C THR A 200 -13.41 4.21 1.68
N VAL A 201 -14.43 4.09 2.55
CA VAL A 201 -14.51 4.85 3.82
C VAL A 201 -13.30 4.58 4.70
N LYS A 202 -12.79 3.35 4.69
CA LYS A 202 -11.61 2.96 5.48
C LYS A 202 -10.37 3.77 5.11
N ASP A 203 -10.23 4.14 3.85
CA ASP A 203 -9.07 4.87 3.36
C ASP A 203 -9.09 6.34 3.80
N PHE A 204 -10.30 6.93 3.90
CA PHE A 204 -10.45 8.26 4.48
C PHE A 204 -10.10 8.30 5.96
N VAL A 205 -10.63 7.36 6.76
CA VAL A 205 -10.35 7.26 8.20
C VAL A 205 -8.85 7.05 8.44
N LYS A 206 -8.20 6.17 7.67
CA LYS A 206 -6.75 5.93 7.78
C LYS A 206 -5.92 7.16 7.42
N SER A 207 -6.34 7.93 6.43
CA SER A 207 -5.63 9.15 6.04
C SER A 207 -5.63 10.22 7.15
N GLU A 208 -6.69 10.29 7.94
CA GLU A 208 -6.79 11.19 9.11
C GLU A 208 -5.99 10.68 10.32
N GLN A 209 -5.90 9.36 10.48
CA GLN A 209 -5.12 8.74 11.57
C GLN A 209 -3.61 8.90 11.42
N PHE A 210 -3.11 9.06 10.18
CA PHE A 210 -1.68 9.11 9.88
C PHE A 210 -1.32 10.37 9.06
N PRO A 211 -1.40 11.57 9.66
CA PRO A 211 -1.15 12.83 8.95
C PRO A 211 0.30 12.97 8.46
N ASN A 212 1.23 12.32 9.15
CA ASN A 212 2.66 12.36 8.83
C ASN A 212 3.12 11.23 7.88
N ALA A 213 2.19 10.42 7.34
CA ALA A 213 2.55 9.29 6.50
C ALA A 213 3.41 9.72 5.30
N SER A 214 4.50 8.97 5.06
CA SER A 214 5.37 9.13 3.90
C SER A 214 4.67 8.60 2.66
N LYS A 215 4.36 9.48 1.71
CA LYS A 215 3.58 9.19 0.50
C LYS A 215 4.26 9.70 -0.75
N ASP A 216 4.01 9.00 -1.86
CA ASP A 216 4.36 9.46 -3.20
C ASP A 216 3.37 10.52 -3.73
N ALA A 217 3.59 10.99 -4.96
CA ALA A 217 2.75 12.00 -5.60
C ALA A 217 1.30 11.53 -5.83
N GLU A 218 1.08 10.21 -5.92
CA GLU A 218 -0.24 9.59 -6.06
C GLU A 218 -0.92 9.31 -4.71
N GLY A 219 -0.28 9.67 -3.60
CA GLY A 219 -0.80 9.48 -2.24
C GLY A 219 -0.64 8.06 -1.70
N ARG A 220 0.16 7.19 -2.36
CA ARG A 220 0.47 5.83 -1.92
C ARG A 220 1.66 5.85 -0.96
N LEU A 221 1.72 4.89 -0.04
CA LEU A 221 2.83 4.80 0.92
C LEU A 221 4.18 4.59 0.21
N LEU A 222 5.22 5.28 0.71
CA LEU A 222 6.59 5.06 0.24
C LEU A 222 7.13 3.73 0.72
N ILE A 223 7.86 3.05 -0.16
CA ILE A 223 8.51 1.77 0.12
C ILE A 223 9.83 1.65 -0.64
N GLY A 224 10.84 1.10 0.05
CA GLY A 224 12.08 0.67 -0.57
C GLY A 224 12.21 -0.84 -0.63
N ALA A 225 13.10 -1.34 -1.48
CA ALA A 225 13.41 -2.76 -1.55
C ALA A 225 14.90 -3.00 -1.84
N GLY A 226 15.47 -3.98 -1.13
CA GLY A 226 16.82 -4.47 -1.38
C GLY A 226 16.89 -5.26 -2.68
N VAL A 227 17.92 -4.93 -3.48
CA VAL A 227 18.29 -5.69 -4.66
C VAL A 227 19.71 -6.22 -4.53
N GLY A 228 20.31 -6.99 -5.08
CA GLY A 228 21.76 -7.27 -5.03
C GLY A 228 22.46 -6.56 -6.17
N PHE A 229 23.73 -6.87 -6.37
CA PHE A 229 24.52 -6.31 -7.45
C PHE A 229 24.99 -7.35 -8.48
N PHE A 230 24.58 -8.62 -8.32
CA PHE A 230 24.82 -9.71 -9.29
C PHE A 230 23.66 -10.70 -9.32
N GLY A 231 23.71 -11.67 -10.23
CA GLY A 231 22.67 -12.68 -10.42
C GLY A 231 21.39 -12.08 -11.01
N ASP A 232 20.30 -12.23 -10.29
CA ASP A 232 18.95 -11.82 -10.68
C ASP A 232 18.67 -10.31 -10.50
N SER A 233 19.67 -9.50 -10.14
CA SER A 233 19.50 -8.11 -9.70
C SER A 233 18.74 -7.23 -10.69
N TYR A 234 19.02 -7.34 -11.99
CA TYR A 234 18.36 -6.54 -13.02
C TYR A 234 16.89 -6.93 -13.23
N GLU A 235 16.61 -8.24 -13.26
CA GLU A 235 15.25 -8.76 -13.40
C GLU A 235 14.41 -8.36 -12.18
N ARG A 236 14.96 -8.53 -10.98
CA ARG A 236 14.37 -8.13 -9.71
C ARG A 236 14.08 -6.64 -9.66
N ALA A 237 15.03 -5.80 -10.03
CA ALA A 237 14.86 -4.35 -10.08
C ALA A 237 13.74 -3.95 -11.07
N GLY A 238 13.65 -4.63 -12.21
CA GLY A 238 12.57 -4.44 -13.18
C GLY A 238 11.19 -4.76 -12.59
N ALA A 239 11.03 -5.95 -11.99
CA ALA A 239 9.78 -6.38 -11.38
C ALA A 239 9.36 -5.45 -10.21
N LEU A 240 10.30 -5.03 -9.37
CA LEU A 240 10.05 -4.10 -8.26
C LEU A 240 9.62 -2.72 -8.76
N ARG A 241 10.26 -2.21 -9.82
CA ARG A 241 9.87 -0.94 -10.46
C ARG A 241 8.43 -1.04 -10.99
N ASP A 242 8.11 -2.13 -11.68
CA ASP A 242 6.78 -2.33 -12.28
C ASP A 242 5.70 -2.51 -11.19
N ALA A 243 6.06 -3.02 -10.02
CA ALA A 243 5.22 -3.03 -8.81
C ALA A 243 5.11 -1.66 -8.12
N GLY A 244 5.92 -0.67 -8.51
CA GLY A 244 5.87 0.70 -8.02
C GLY A 244 6.75 1.02 -6.82
N VAL A 245 7.88 0.33 -6.63
CA VAL A 245 8.85 0.66 -5.58
C VAL A 245 9.42 2.07 -5.77
N ASP A 246 9.61 2.82 -4.67
CA ASP A 246 10.14 4.19 -4.72
C ASP A 246 11.66 4.25 -4.62
N VAL A 247 12.26 3.31 -3.91
CA VAL A 247 13.71 3.26 -3.66
C VAL A 247 14.24 1.84 -3.82
N LEU A 248 15.27 1.70 -4.63
CA LEU A 248 16.07 0.47 -4.71
C LEU A 248 17.35 0.66 -3.88
N VAL A 249 17.67 -0.34 -3.06
CA VAL A 249 18.84 -0.37 -2.21
C VAL A 249 19.74 -1.52 -2.66
N VAL A 250 21.01 -1.20 -2.98
CA VAL A 250 22.03 -2.14 -3.44
C VAL A 250 22.95 -2.52 -2.29
#